data_ded0185d0fb3ee4a837ac0d78b888206
#
_entry.id   ded0185d0fb3ee4a837ac0d78b888206
#
_cell.length_a   1.000
_cell.length_b   1.000
_cell.length_c   1.000
_cell.angle_alpha   90.00
_cell.angle_beta   90.00
_cell.angle_gamma   90.00
#
_symmetry.space_group_name_H-M   'P 1'
#
loop_
_entity.id
_entity.type
_entity.pdbx_description
1 polymer ?
#
loop_
_entity_poly.entity_id
_entity_poly.type
_entity_poly.pdbx_seq_one_letter_code
_entity_poly.pdbx_strand_id
1 'polypeptide(L)'
;MSRLASKIKFGIIGCSRIARRSVIPAIIKSEFAEIEIIGSRSMNKAKTFSNEFNCKKYGTYEDVISDDSIDAVYISTPIGTHEEWVIKAASARKHILCEKSSTTSFESAKKMTKYCKQNN
;
A
#
# COMPACT_ATOMS: atom_id res chain seq x y z
N MET A 1 25.54 -8.20 9.71
CA MET A 1 24.59 -8.02 10.10
C MET A 1 23.34 -8.38 9.43
N SER A 2 22.56 -8.74 10.14
CA SER A 2 21.31 -9.25 9.67
C SER A 2 20.47 -8.28 8.86
N ARG A 3 20.87 -7.00 8.84
CA ARG A 3 20.10 -6.08 8.06
C ARG A 3 19.99 -6.44 6.63
N LEU A 4 21.01 -7.13 6.09
CA LEU A 4 20.96 -7.57 4.71
C LEU A 4 19.84 -8.55 4.44
N ALA A 5 19.36 -9.20 5.48
CA ALA A 5 18.27 -10.16 5.33
C ALA A 5 16.89 -9.52 5.49
N SER A 6 16.84 -8.28 5.95
CA SER A 6 15.56 -7.62 6.18
C SER A 6 15.00 -7.04 4.89
N LYS A 7 13.73 -7.31 4.65
CA LYS A 7 13.04 -6.77 3.49
C LYS A 7 11.98 -5.75 3.93
N ILE A 8 11.73 -4.78 3.07
CA ILE A 8 10.65 -3.82 3.31
C ILE A 8 9.34 -4.56 3.07
N LYS A 9 8.48 -4.57 4.07
CA LYS A 9 7.20 -5.27 3.96
C LYS A 9 6.13 -4.31 3.49
N PHE A 10 5.53 -4.61 2.35
CA PHE A 10 4.50 -3.79 1.74
C PHE A 10 3.11 -4.30 2.02
N GLY A 11 2.20 -3.36 2.28
CA GLY A 11 0.77 -3.63 2.24
C GLY A 11 0.22 -3.06 0.95
N ILE A 12 -0.69 -3.78 0.31
CA ILE A 12 -1.30 -3.35 -0.94
C ILE A 12 -2.70 -2.83 -0.65
N ILE A 13 -2.96 -1.57 -0.97
CA ILE A 13 -4.28 -0.97 -0.80
C ILE A 13 -4.89 -0.77 -2.18
N GLY A 14 -5.76 -1.68 -2.55
CA GLY A 14 -6.45 -1.68 -3.84
C GLY A 14 -6.00 -2.82 -4.74
N CYS A 15 -6.93 -3.67 -5.10
CA CYS A 15 -6.67 -4.77 -6.03
C CYS A 15 -6.92 -4.28 -7.45
N SER A 16 -6.05 -3.39 -7.91
CA SER A 16 -6.18 -2.76 -9.20
C SER A 16 -5.47 -3.55 -10.29
N ARG A 17 -5.80 -3.20 -11.53
CA ARG A 17 -5.14 -3.82 -12.67
C ARG A 17 -3.64 -3.54 -12.69
N ILE A 18 -3.26 -2.30 -12.38
CA ILE A 18 -1.84 -1.93 -12.37
C ILE A 18 -1.08 -2.64 -11.25
N ALA A 19 -1.73 -2.82 -10.09
CA ALA A 19 -1.12 -3.57 -9.01
C ALA A 19 -0.83 -4.99 -9.47
N ARG A 20 -1.80 -5.64 -10.12
CA ARG A 20 -1.65 -7.02 -10.56
C ARG A 20 -0.61 -7.19 -11.65
N ARG A 21 -0.59 -6.28 -12.62
CA ARG A 21 0.25 -6.43 -13.80
C ARG A 21 1.69 -5.99 -13.58
N SER A 22 1.91 -5.02 -12.74
CA SER A 22 3.22 -4.38 -12.65
C SER A 22 3.78 -4.28 -11.25
N VAL A 23 3.04 -3.71 -10.31
CA VAL A 23 3.62 -3.35 -9.03
C VAL A 23 3.86 -4.55 -8.13
N ILE A 24 2.86 -5.41 -7.96
CA ILE A 24 3.03 -6.59 -7.11
C ILE A 24 4.13 -7.50 -7.66
N PRO A 25 4.15 -7.82 -8.97
CA PRO A 25 5.25 -8.63 -9.51
C PRO A 25 6.62 -7.98 -9.31
N ALA A 26 6.72 -6.65 -9.45
CA ALA A 26 7.98 -5.96 -9.26
C ALA A 26 8.47 -6.08 -7.81
N ILE A 27 7.55 -5.94 -6.85
CA ILE A 27 7.91 -6.08 -5.44
C ILE A 27 8.37 -7.52 -5.15
N ILE A 28 7.65 -8.50 -5.68
CA ILE A 28 8.00 -9.91 -5.48
C ILE A 28 9.38 -10.23 -6.03
N LYS A 29 9.74 -9.64 -7.16
CA LYS A 29 11.04 -9.88 -7.78
C LYS A 29 12.18 -9.13 -7.08
N SER A 30 11.87 -8.17 -6.26
CA SER A 30 12.89 -7.37 -5.58
C SER A 30 13.58 -8.18 -4.48
N GLU A 31 14.89 -7.97 -4.35
CA GLU A 31 15.63 -8.57 -3.24
C GLU A 31 15.39 -7.82 -1.94
N PHE A 32 14.81 -6.62 -2.01
CA PHE A 32 14.71 -5.72 -0.86
C PHE A 32 13.30 -5.51 -0.36
N ALA A 33 12.31 -6.13 -0.99
CA ALA A 33 10.91 -5.90 -0.63
C ALA A 33 10.10 -7.18 -0.76
N GLU A 34 9.00 -7.23 -0.02
CA GLU A 34 8.07 -8.36 -0.09
C GLU A 34 6.67 -7.87 0.20
N ILE A 35 5.67 -8.67 -0.20
CA ILE A 35 4.27 -8.35 0.05
C ILE A 35 3.84 -9.04 1.34
N GLU A 36 3.33 -8.27 2.29
CA GLU A 36 2.90 -8.82 3.56
C GLU A 36 1.39 -9.02 3.63
N ILE A 37 0.62 -8.07 3.11
CA ILE A 37 -0.84 -8.12 3.19
C ILE A 37 -1.45 -7.41 1.98
N ILE A 38 -2.58 -7.93 1.48
CA ILE A 38 -3.30 -7.34 0.35
C ILE A 38 -4.69 -6.95 0.81
N GLY A 39 -5.07 -5.71 0.57
CA GLY A 39 -6.36 -5.18 0.96
C GLY A 39 -7.23 -4.74 -0.19
N SER A 40 -8.53 -4.92 -0.02
CA SER A 40 -9.52 -4.52 -1.01
C SER A 40 -10.82 -4.18 -0.30
N ARG A 41 -11.69 -3.45 -0.99
CA ARG A 41 -13.05 -3.26 -0.49
C ARG A 41 -13.85 -4.54 -0.63
N SER A 42 -13.42 -5.43 -1.52
CA SER A 42 -14.05 -6.72 -1.73
C SER A 42 -13.17 -7.81 -1.14
N MET A 43 -13.70 -8.54 -0.17
CA MET A 43 -12.95 -9.64 0.43
C MET A 43 -12.63 -10.72 -0.58
N ASN A 44 -13.54 -10.96 -1.54
CA ASN A 44 -13.29 -11.94 -2.59
C ASN A 44 -12.09 -11.55 -3.45
N LYS A 45 -11.99 -10.26 -3.80
CA LYS A 45 -10.85 -9.79 -4.59
C LYS A 45 -9.55 -9.87 -3.79
N ALA A 46 -9.60 -9.50 -2.52
CA ALA A 46 -8.42 -9.57 -1.67
C ALA A 46 -7.93 -11.01 -1.56
N LYS A 47 -8.85 -11.93 -1.37
CA LYS A 47 -8.49 -13.35 -1.28
C LYS A 47 -7.94 -13.86 -2.60
N THR A 48 -8.56 -13.50 -3.72
CA THR A 48 -8.11 -13.92 -5.03
C THR A 48 -6.69 -13.45 -5.33
N PHE A 49 -6.40 -12.16 -5.07
CA PHE A 49 -5.06 -11.63 -5.25
C PHE A 49 -4.06 -12.31 -4.33
N SER A 50 -4.45 -12.53 -3.08
CA SER A 50 -3.62 -13.17 -2.10
C SER A 50 -3.21 -14.57 -2.57
N ASN A 51 -4.18 -15.33 -3.08
CA ASN A 51 -3.88 -16.67 -3.61
C ASN A 51 -3.00 -16.61 -4.85
N GLU A 52 -3.27 -15.65 -5.73
CA GLU A 52 -2.50 -15.51 -6.96
C GLU A 52 -1.03 -15.22 -6.69
N PHE A 53 -0.73 -14.45 -5.66
CA PHE A 53 0.63 -14.02 -5.37
C PHE A 53 1.25 -14.67 -4.13
N ASN A 54 0.62 -15.71 -3.63
CA ASN A 54 1.09 -16.43 -2.44
C ASN A 54 1.28 -15.54 -1.23
N CYS A 55 0.40 -14.58 -1.06
CA CYS A 55 0.43 -13.71 0.11
C CYS A 55 -0.48 -14.32 1.18
N LYS A 56 0.04 -14.48 2.39
CA LYS A 56 -0.70 -15.18 3.43
C LYS A 56 -1.82 -14.36 4.06
N LYS A 57 -1.69 -13.05 4.00
CA LYS A 57 -2.66 -12.17 4.65
C LYS A 57 -3.44 -11.36 3.64
N TYR A 58 -4.72 -11.19 3.92
CA TYR A 58 -5.55 -10.29 3.13
C TYR A 58 -6.65 -9.73 4.01
N GLY A 59 -7.25 -8.62 3.58
CA GLY A 59 -8.30 -7.99 4.38
C GLY A 59 -8.81 -6.72 3.74
N THR A 60 -9.32 -5.84 4.59
CA THR A 60 -9.79 -4.52 4.16
C THR A 60 -8.63 -3.55 4.08
N TYR A 61 -8.89 -2.36 3.56
CA TYR A 61 -7.88 -1.30 3.56
C TYR A 61 -7.44 -0.96 4.99
N GLU A 62 -8.40 -0.95 5.92
CA GLU A 62 -8.08 -0.65 7.32
C GLU A 62 -7.17 -1.74 7.91
N ASP A 63 -7.41 -2.99 7.56
CA ASP A 63 -6.57 -4.08 8.02
C ASP A 63 -5.13 -3.89 7.57
N VAL A 64 -4.93 -3.40 6.34
CA VAL A 64 -3.60 -3.15 5.82
C VAL A 64 -2.91 -2.06 6.64
N ILE A 65 -3.59 -0.93 6.83
CA ILE A 65 -3.00 0.20 7.53
C ILE A 65 -2.68 -0.12 8.99
N SER A 66 -3.51 -0.92 9.63
CA SER A 66 -3.31 -1.25 11.04
C SER A 66 -2.35 -2.41 11.27
N ASP A 67 -1.82 -3.02 10.21
CA ASP A 67 -0.89 -4.13 10.36
C ASP A 67 0.48 -3.59 10.79
N ASP A 68 0.86 -3.88 12.02
CA ASP A 68 2.12 -3.39 12.58
C ASP A 68 3.35 -3.97 11.91
N SER A 69 3.20 -5.05 11.19
CA SER A 69 4.36 -5.69 10.55
C SER A 69 4.76 -5.07 9.22
N ILE A 70 3.92 -4.18 8.64
CA ILE A 70 4.28 -3.57 7.36
C ILE A 70 5.03 -2.26 7.55
N ASP A 71 5.92 -1.97 6.61
CA ASP A 71 6.73 -0.76 6.63
C ASP A 71 6.19 0.29 5.66
N ALA A 72 5.54 -0.15 4.60
CA ALA A 72 5.11 0.72 3.52
C ALA A 72 3.80 0.24 2.93
N VAL A 73 3.07 1.15 2.29
CA VAL A 73 1.86 0.79 1.56
C VAL A 73 1.95 1.28 0.13
N TYR A 74 1.37 0.49 -0.77
CA TYR A 74 1.18 0.90 -2.17
C TYR A 74 -0.30 1.15 -2.36
N ILE A 75 -0.66 2.37 -2.76
CA ILE A 75 -2.04 2.79 -2.88
C ILE A 75 -2.41 2.94 -4.35
N SER A 76 -3.38 2.15 -4.81
CA SER A 76 -3.87 2.22 -6.19
C SER A 76 -5.38 2.22 -6.25
N THR A 77 -6.02 2.80 -5.23
CA THR A 77 -7.47 2.97 -5.21
C THR A 77 -7.86 4.07 -6.21
N PRO A 78 -9.17 4.24 -6.50
CA PRO A 78 -9.59 5.30 -7.39
C PRO A 78 -9.07 6.67 -6.94
N ILE A 79 -8.72 7.52 -7.90
CA ILE A 79 -8.11 8.82 -7.63
C ILE A 79 -8.83 9.60 -6.53
N GLY A 80 -10.17 9.60 -6.56
CA GLY A 80 -10.94 10.37 -5.59
C GLY A 80 -10.76 9.93 -4.14
N THR A 81 -10.18 8.76 -3.90
CA THR A 81 -9.98 8.25 -2.55
C THR A 81 -8.53 8.30 -2.12
N HIS A 82 -7.61 8.76 -2.96
CA HIS A 82 -6.18 8.78 -2.63
C HIS A 82 -5.89 9.62 -1.40
N GLU A 83 -6.50 10.78 -1.30
CA GLU A 83 -6.27 11.66 -0.16
C GLU A 83 -6.56 10.96 1.16
N GLU A 84 -7.70 10.31 1.25
CA GLU A 84 -8.11 9.61 2.46
C GLU A 84 -7.09 8.56 2.89
N TRP A 85 -6.68 7.71 1.96
CA TRP A 85 -5.80 6.60 2.31
C TRP A 85 -4.36 7.02 2.54
N VAL A 86 -3.89 8.05 1.82
CA VAL A 86 -2.57 8.60 2.07
C VAL A 86 -2.50 9.19 3.48
N ILE A 87 -3.53 9.95 3.87
CA ILE A 87 -3.54 10.56 5.20
C ILE A 87 -3.57 9.49 6.28
N LYS A 88 -4.40 8.47 6.11
CA LYS A 88 -4.47 7.38 7.10
C LYS A 88 -3.16 6.63 7.22
N ALA A 89 -2.51 6.35 6.08
CA ALA A 89 -1.24 5.65 6.08
C ALA A 89 -0.14 6.49 6.72
N ALA A 90 -0.10 7.79 6.42
CA ALA A 90 0.88 8.69 7.02
C ALA A 90 0.67 8.78 8.53
N SER A 91 -0.59 8.84 8.98
CA SER A 91 -0.90 8.87 10.40
C SER A 91 -0.46 7.60 11.11
N ALA A 92 -0.45 6.48 10.41
CA ALA A 92 0.03 5.21 10.94
C ALA A 92 1.54 5.03 10.77
N ARG A 93 2.22 6.08 10.29
CA ARG A 93 3.68 6.11 10.11
C ARG A 93 4.20 5.09 9.10
N LYS A 94 3.41 4.82 8.07
CA LYS A 94 3.84 3.97 6.99
C LYS A 94 4.44 4.81 5.86
N HIS A 95 5.45 4.29 5.20
CA HIS A 95 5.95 4.89 3.97
C HIS A 95 4.91 4.67 2.89
N ILE A 96 4.82 5.59 1.94
CA ILE A 96 3.73 5.57 0.97
C ILE A 96 4.23 5.65 -0.45
N LEU A 97 3.74 4.71 -1.28
CA LEU A 97 3.91 4.75 -2.72
C LEU A 97 2.51 4.84 -3.30
N CYS A 98 2.14 6.01 -3.81
CA CYS A 98 0.82 6.23 -4.35
C CYS A 98 0.88 6.30 -5.87
N GLU A 99 -0.11 5.67 -6.52
CA GLU A 99 -0.15 5.65 -7.98
C GLU A 99 -0.23 7.08 -8.53
N LYS A 100 0.20 7.28 -9.77
CA LYS A 100 0.24 8.59 -10.39
C LYS A 100 -1.14 9.26 -10.37
N SER A 101 -1.16 10.57 -10.50
CA SER A 101 -2.38 11.37 -10.32
C SER A 101 -2.91 11.14 -8.91
N SER A 102 -2.03 11.33 -7.95
CA SER A 102 -2.30 10.96 -6.56
C SER A 102 -3.42 11.77 -5.91
N THR A 103 -3.85 12.84 -6.56
CA THR A 103 -4.90 13.66 -5.98
C THR A 103 -5.74 14.28 -7.07
N THR A 104 -6.97 14.68 -6.73
CA THR A 104 -7.87 15.32 -7.68
C THR A 104 -7.82 16.83 -7.63
N SER A 105 -7.08 17.41 -6.68
CA SER A 105 -7.03 18.86 -6.53
C SER A 105 -5.72 19.31 -5.92
N PHE A 106 -5.40 20.58 -6.12
CA PHE A 106 -4.23 21.20 -5.51
C PHE A 106 -4.34 21.21 -3.99
N GLU A 107 -5.53 21.47 -3.47
CA GLU A 107 -5.76 21.48 -2.03
C GLU A 107 -5.48 20.12 -1.41
N SER A 108 -5.94 19.09 -2.08
CA SER A 108 -5.71 17.71 -1.63
C SER A 108 -4.22 17.39 -1.61
N ALA A 109 -3.51 17.80 -2.65
CA ALA A 109 -2.07 17.55 -2.74
C ALA A 109 -1.32 18.23 -1.59
N LYS A 110 -1.68 19.48 -1.29
CA LYS A 110 -1.06 20.21 -0.18
C LYS A 110 -1.30 19.49 1.14
N LYS A 111 -2.52 19.04 1.36
CA LYS A 111 -2.89 18.37 2.59
C LYS A 111 -2.12 17.06 2.75
N MET A 112 -2.02 16.28 1.69
CA MET A 112 -1.29 15.03 1.72
C MET A 112 0.19 15.24 2.04
N THR A 113 0.80 16.22 1.39
CA THR A 113 2.19 16.55 1.63
C THR A 113 2.43 16.95 3.08
N LYS A 114 1.54 17.76 3.62
CA LYS A 114 1.65 18.21 5.00
C LYS A 114 1.61 17.03 5.97
N TYR A 115 0.65 16.13 5.79
CA TYR A 115 0.54 14.97 6.68
C TYR A 115 1.75 14.05 6.57
N CYS A 116 2.26 13.82 5.38
CA CYS A 116 3.43 12.97 5.22
C CYS A 116 4.65 13.57 5.91
N LYS A 117 4.84 14.87 5.82
CA LYS A 117 5.95 15.53 6.49
C LYS A 117 5.84 15.45 8.01
N GLN A 118 4.62 15.56 8.54
CA GLN A 118 4.41 15.51 9.98
C GLN A 118 4.64 14.13 10.57
N ASN A 119 4.46 13.09 9.78
CA ASN A 119 4.49 11.72 10.28
C ASN A 119 5.69 10.91 9.83
N ASN A 120 6.57 11.49 9.08
CA ASN A 120 7.84 10.86 8.74
C ASN A 120 8.99 11.49 9.53
#